data_3e4b3c9ad080dbb884f50d951379c408
#
_entry.id   3e4b3c9ad080dbb884f50d951379c408
#
_cell.length_a   1.000
_cell.length_b   1.000
_cell.length_c   1.000
_cell.angle_alpha   90.00
_cell.angle_beta   90.00
_cell.angle_gamma   90.00
#
_symmetry.space_group_name_H-M   'P 1'
#
loop_
_entity.id
_entity.type
_entity.pdbx_description
1 polymer ?
#
loop_
_entity_poly.entity_id
_entity_poly.type
_entity_poly.pdbx_seq_one_letter_code
_entity_poly.pdbx_strand_id
1 'polypeptide(L)'
;MDIKFYNRLTKTIDKELVYGDKFIEWLYQTPSGKGLSELICKAPISKLYGLIQDLPMSAQKVEPFIEKFNIKMEDYLPAEGGTSLKPYSSFNQFFIRRFAPGKRPFVTSPNELAAFSEARYYGYERILPEETVPVKGVHLSPKHLIANPGWEKTFEDGPLLLARLCPVDYHRYHYPDDGVVLDDFRIHGNYHSVNPLALKSKSDILITNERHVTILETKNFGKLAYIEVGATCVGKIIQSKPLVKGGAFSRGEEKGYFLFGGSTVIVIGEKGKWKPSQDILDHTKSGIETYLHLGMSVADKK
;
A
#
# COMPACT_ATOMS: atom_id res chain seq x y z
N MET A 1 -9.89 10.17 -16.86
CA MET A 1 -8.47 10.61 -16.83
C MET A 1 -7.57 9.41 -16.92
N ASP A 2 -6.58 9.39 -17.84
CA ASP A 2 -5.67 8.25 -17.99
C ASP A 2 -4.59 8.28 -16.92
N ILE A 3 -4.66 7.36 -15.96
CA ILE A 3 -3.59 7.15 -14.99
C ILE A 3 -2.54 6.26 -15.65
N LYS A 4 -1.33 6.77 -15.80
CA LYS A 4 -0.19 6.05 -16.41
C LYS A 4 0.80 5.63 -15.34
N PHE A 5 1.40 4.45 -15.51
CA PHE A 5 2.48 3.96 -14.67
C PHE A 5 3.53 3.25 -15.53
N TYR A 6 4.77 3.25 -15.08
CA TYR A 6 5.81 2.43 -15.69
C TYR A 6 5.75 1.01 -15.13
N ASN A 7 5.71 0.03 -16.02
CA ASN A 7 5.72 -1.38 -15.65
C ASN A 7 7.16 -1.92 -15.78
N ARG A 8 7.82 -2.16 -14.66
CA ARG A 8 9.21 -2.65 -14.63
C ARG A 8 9.37 -4.02 -15.30
N LEU A 9 8.32 -4.85 -15.32
CA LEU A 9 8.37 -6.21 -15.88
C LEU A 9 8.39 -6.19 -17.41
N THR A 10 7.58 -5.34 -18.01
CA THR A 10 7.47 -5.18 -19.46
C THR A 10 8.35 -4.06 -20.00
N LYS A 11 8.85 -3.19 -19.12
CA LYS A 11 9.60 -1.96 -19.45
C LYS A 11 8.80 -0.97 -20.31
N THR A 12 7.49 -0.92 -20.10
CA THR A 12 6.56 -0.07 -20.85
C THR A 12 5.81 0.89 -19.93
N ILE A 13 5.26 1.96 -20.52
CA ILE A 13 4.29 2.83 -19.84
C ILE A 13 2.90 2.27 -20.13
N ASP A 14 2.25 1.75 -19.10
CA ASP A 14 0.93 1.16 -19.19
C ASP A 14 -0.14 2.13 -18.64
N LYS A 15 -1.41 1.86 -18.96
CA LYS A 15 -2.57 2.58 -18.41
C LYS A 15 -3.25 1.75 -17.32
N GLU A 16 -3.58 2.39 -16.21
CA GLU A 16 -4.29 1.73 -15.12
C GLU A 16 -5.77 1.55 -15.48
N LEU A 17 -6.27 0.32 -15.32
CA LEU A 17 -7.70 0.03 -15.33
C LEU A 17 -8.26 0.30 -13.93
N VAL A 18 -9.01 1.38 -13.77
CA VAL A 18 -9.53 1.81 -12.47
C VAL A 18 -10.80 1.02 -12.12
N TYR A 19 -10.85 0.47 -10.92
CA TYR A 19 -12.08 -0.11 -10.38
C TYR A 19 -12.97 1.00 -9.80
N GLY A 20 -14.23 1.05 -10.25
CA GLY A 20 -15.20 2.03 -9.75
C GLY A 20 -14.89 3.47 -10.16
N ASP A 21 -14.23 3.67 -11.29
CA ASP A 21 -13.79 4.97 -11.83
C ASP A 21 -14.90 6.04 -11.80
N LYS A 22 -16.09 5.73 -12.30
CA LYS A 22 -17.23 6.65 -12.32
C LYS A 22 -17.68 7.09 -10.93
N PHE A 23 -17.66 6.18 -9.95
CA PHE A 23 -18.02 6.49 -8.56
C PHE A 23 -16.95 7.39 -7.93
N ILE A 24 -15.66 7.08 -8.11
CA ILE A 24 -14.54 7.89 -7.60
C ILE A 24 -14.55 9.27 -8.26
N GLU A 25 -14.76 9.33 -9.57
CA GLU A 25 -14.87 10.59 -10.31
C GLU A 25 -16.02 11.45 -9.78
N TRP A 26 -17.22 10.86 -9.65
CA TRP A 26 -18.36 11.57 -9.06
C TRP A 26 -18.05 12.06 -7.65
N LEU A 27 -17.51 11.20 -6.78
CA LEU A 27 -17.28 11.49 -5.37
C LEU A 27 -16.28 12.64 -5.16
N TYR A 28 -15.24 12.73 -5.99
CA TYR A 28 -14.15 13.70 -5.79
C TYR A 28 -14.15 14.86 -6.78
N GLN A 29 -14.86 14.80 -7.89
CA GLN A 29 -14.85 15.84 -8.92
C GLN A 29 -16.15 16.66 -9.01
N THR A 30 -17.28 16.13 -8.50
CA THR A 30 -18.55 16.86 -8.54
C THR A 30 -18.84 17.59 -7.22
N PRO A 31 -19.59 18.71 -7.24
CA PRO A 31 -19.96 19.41 -6.01
C PRO A 31 -20.78 18.54 -5.03
N SER A 32 -21.72 17.74 -5.56
CA SER A 32 -22.55 16.82 -4.76
C SER A 32 -21.73 15.70 -4.14
N GLY A 33 -20.80 15.12 -4.90
CA GLY A 33 -19.90 14.08 -4.42
C GLY A 33 -18.96 14.60 -3.33
N LYS A 34 -18.35 15.77 -3.51
CA LYS A 34 -17.47 16.40 -2.52
C LYS A 34 -18.16 16.63 -1.18
N GLY A 35 -19.41 17.12 -1.19
CA GLY A 35 -20.20 17.29 0.03
C GLY A 35 -20.50 15.98 0.75
N LEU A 36 -20.71 14.89 0.00
CA LEU A 36 -20.98 13.56 0.55
C LEU A 36 -19.68 12.79 0.93
N SER A 37 -18.56 13.13 0.34
CA SER A 37 -17.28 12.42 0.57
C SER A 37 -16.88 12.42 2.04
N GLU A 38 -17.04 13.53 2.74
CA GLU A 38 -16.73 13.68 4.17
C GLU A 38 -17.61 12.75 5.04
N LEU A 39 -18.84 12.46 4.62
CA LEU A 39 -19.73 11.54 5.33
C LEU A 39 -19.43 10.08 4.99
N ILE A 40 -19.30 9.76 3.69
CA ILE A 40 -19.05 8.39 3.20
C ILE A 40 -17.70 7.85 3.67
N CYS A 41 -16.69 8.72 3.75
CA CYS A 41 -15.34 8.36 4.18
C CYS A 41 -15.15 8.30 5.70
N LYS A 42 -16.22 8.50 6.49
CA LYS A 42 -16.17 8.25 7.93
C LYS A 42 -16.11 6.75 8.25
N ALA A 43 -15.37 6.44 9.30
CA ALA A 43 -15.09 5.06 9.71
C ALA A 43 -16.32 4.13 9.79
N PRO A 44 -17.48 4.52 10.35
CA PRO A 44 -18.64 3.61 10.47
C PRO A 44 -19.16 3.14 9.10
N ILE A 45 -19.29 4.06 8.14
CA ILE A 45 -19.84 3.74 6.80
C ILE A 45 -18.86 2.89 5.99
N SER A 46 -17.58 3.25 6.00
CA SER A 46 -16.54 2.49 5.33
C SER A 46 -16.42 1.06 5.89
N LYS A 47 -16.48 0.91 7.22
CA LYS A 47 -16.47 -0.41 7.88
C LYS A 47 -17.70 -1.25 7.53
N LEU A 48 -18.90 -0.65 7.48
CA LEU A 48 -20.12 -1.35 7.10
C LEU A 48 -20.04 -1.88 5.67
N TYR A 49 -19.55 -1.06 4.73
CA TYR A 49 -19.34 -1.51 3.34
C TYR A 49 -18.32 -2.65 3.26
N GLY A 50 -17.25 -2.60 4.04
CA GLY A 50 -16.26 -3.67 4.16
C GLY A 50 -16.87 -4.99 4.62
N LEU A 51 -17.79 -4.96 5.62
CA LEU A 51 -18.48 -6.14 6.12
C LEU A 51 -19.36 -6.81 5.06
N ILE A 52 -19.96 -6.05 4.14
CA ILE A 52 -20.73 -6.61 3.02
C ILE A 52 -19.84 -7.49 2.12
N GLN A 53 -18.56 -7.17 1.99
CA GLN A 53 -17.61 -7.94 1.18
C GLN A 53 -17.18 -9.26 1.87
N ASP A 54 -17.47 -9.45 3.16
CA ASP A 54 -17.27 -10.72 3.88
C ASP A 54 -18.45 -11.69 3.68
N LEU A 55 -19.62 -11.19 3.25
CA LEU A 55 -20.79 -12.03 3.06
C LEU A 55 -20.62 -13.00 1.87
N PRO A 56 -21.13 -14.24 1.94
CA PRO A 56 -21.02 -15.22 0.86
C PRO A 56 -21.60 -14.74 -0.48
N MET A 57 -22.63 -13.90 -0.46
CA MET A 57 -23.21 -13.31 -1.67
C MET A 57 -22.21 -12.43 -2.45
N SER A 58 -21.20 -11.91 -1.79
CA SER A 58 -20.16 -11.10 -2.44
C SER A 58 -19.24 -11.93 -3.35
N ALA A 59 -19.18 -13.25 -3.17
CA ALA A 59 -18.39 -14.15 -4.00
C ALA A 59 -18.78 -14.09 -5.50
N GLN A 60 -20.03 -13.74 -5.81
CA GLN A 60 -20.51 -13.56 -7.19
C GLN A 60 -19.75 -12.47 -7.96
N LYS A 61 -19.05 -11.57 -7.25
CA LYS A 61 -18.24 -10.52 -7.86
C LYS A 61 -16.85 -11.00 -8.30
N VAL A 62 -16.40 -12.16 -7.82
CA VAL A 62 -15.03 -12.63 -8.01
C VAL A 62 -14.73 -12.92 -9.48
N GLU A 63 -15.54 -13.73 -10.12
CA GLU A 63 -15.34 -14.15 -11.51
C GLU A 63 -15.39 -12.96 -12.49
N PRO A 64 -16.42 -12.11 -12.46
CA PRO A 64 -16.45 -10.90 -13.29
C PRO A 64 -15.26 -9.95 -13.03
N PHE A 65 -14.74 -9.91 -11.81
CA PHE A 65 -13.58 -9.11 -11.48
C PHE A 65 -12.30 -9.69 -12.10
N ILE A 66 -12.09 -11.00 -12.01
CA ILE A 66 -10.94 -11.71 -12.61
C ILE A 66 -10.92 -11.47 -14.11
N GLU A 67 -12.05 -11.68 -14.79
CA GLU A 67 -12.20 -11.49 -16.24
C GLU A 67 -11.93 -10.03 -16.64
N LYS A 68 -12.60 -9.08 -15.99
CA LYS A 68 -12.48 -7.66 -16.30
C LYS A 68 -11.04 -7.15 -16.22
N PHE A 69 -10.28 -7.63 -15.23
CA PHE A 69 -8.93 -7.15 -14.96
C PHE A 69 -7.83 -8.14 -15.42
N ASN A 70 -8.21 -9.22 -16.08
CA ASN A 70 -7.31 -10.24 -16.60
C ASN A 70 -6.31 -10.75 -15.54
N ILE A 71 -6.82 -11.12 -14.34
CA ILE A 71 -5.98 -11.55 -13.23
C ILE A 71 -5.52 -12.99 -13.47
N LYS A 72 -4.21 -13.22 -13.46
CA LYS A 72 -3.58 -14.53 -13.64
C LYS A 72 -3.74 -15.39 -12.40
N MET A 73 -4.83 -16.15 -12.33
CA MET A 73 -5.17 -16.95 -11.15
C MET A 73 -4.21 -18.11 -10.88
N GLU A 74 -3.43 -18.56 -11.87
CA GLU A 74 -2.38 -19.58 -11.70
C GLU A 74 -1.24 -19.16 -10.76
N ASP A 75 -1.15 -17.85 -10.43
CA ASP A 75 -0.19 -17.35 -9.46
C ASP A 75 -0.69 -17.46 -8.01
N TYR A 76 -1.97 -17.77 -7.79
CA TYR A 76 -2.59 -17.69 -6.47
C TYR A 76 -3.11 -19.01 -5.96
N LEU A 77 -3.13 -19.14 -4.63
CA LEU A 77 -3.79 -20.26 -3.94
C LEU A 77 -5.28 -19.96 -3.74
N PRO A 78 -6.16 -20.99 -3.73
CA PRO A 78 -7.50 -20.85 -3.19
C PRO A 78 -7.43 -20.43 -1.71
N ALA A 79 -8.51 -19.83 -1.20
CA ALA A 79 -8.62 -19.54 0.23
C ALA A 79 -8.64 -20.84 1.05
N GLU A 80 -8.30 -20.73 2.32
CA GLU A 80 -8.41 -21.86 3.25
C GLU A 80 -9.85 -22.41 3.27
N GLY A 81 -10.01 -23.71 3.07
CA GLY A 81 -11.32 -24.35 2.88
C GLY A 81 -11.95 -24.16 1.50
N GLY A 82 -11.30 -23.44 0.59
CA GLY A 82 -11.73 -23.30 -0.80
C GLY A 82 -11.46 -24.57 -1.61
N THR A 83 -12.28 -24.80 -2.64
CA THR A 83 -12.13 -25.90 -3.60
C THR A 83 -11.79 -25.35 -4.98
N SER A 84 -11.40 -26.22 -5.92
CA SER A 84 -11.18 -25.81 -7.32
C SER A 84 -12.43 -25.18 -7.98
N LEU A 85 -13.62 -25.56 -7.54
CA LEU A 85 -14.91 -25.03 -8.04
C LEU A 85 -15.37 -23.77 -7.30
N LYS A 86 -15.00 -23.63 -6.01
CA LYS A 86 -15.29 -22.46 -5.17
C LYS A 86 -14.03 -22.05 -4.40
N PRO A 87 -13.06 -21.43 -5.07
CA PRO A 87 -11.78 -21.10 -4.44
C PRO A 87 -11.91 -20.03 -3.34
N TYR A 88 -12.94 -19.18 -3.41
CA TYR A 88 -13.19 -18.09 -2.46
C TYR A 88 -14.65 -18.03 -2.07
N SER A 89 -14.95 -18.00 -0.76
CA SER A 89 -16.33 -17.95 -0.24
C SER A 89 -16.88 -16.52 -0.13
N SER A 90 -16.05 -15.50 -0.30
CA SER A 90 -16.44 -14.10 -0.31
C SER A 90 -15.47 -13.26 -1.17
N PHE A 91 -15.87 -12.04 -1.50
CA PHE A 91 -14.99 -11.13 -2.23
C PHE A 91 -13.75 -10.74 -1.42
N ASN A 92 -13.88 -10.57 -0.11
CA ASN A 92 -12.72 -10.29 0.76
C ASN A 92 -11.72 -11.47 0.76
N GLN A 93 -12.17 -12.72 0.77
CA GLN A 93 -11.24 -13.86 0.67
C GLN A 93 -10.45 -13.85 -0.64
N PHE A 94 -11.10 -13.51 -1.76
CA PHE A 94 -10.40 -13.31 -3.03
C PHE A 94 -9.45 -12.11 -2.97
N PHE A 95 -9.86 -11.03 -2.36
CA PHE A 95 -9.09 -9.80 -2.28
C PHE A 95 -7.76 -9.99 -1.52
N ILE A 96 -7.80 -10.78 -0.45
CA ILE A 96 -6.62 -11.15 0.35
C ILE A 96 -6.00 -12.50 -0.08
N ARG A 97 -6.19 -12.92 -1.34
CA ARG A 97 -5.63 -14.15 -1.89
C ARG A 97 -4.12 -14.22 -1.66
N ARG A 98 -3.59 -15.44 -1.52
CA ARG A 98 -2.16 -15.68 -1.32
C ARG A 98 -1.50 -16.15 -2.60
N PHE A 99 -0.26 -15.76 -2.83
CA PHE A 99 0.55 -16.33 -3.89
C PHE A 99 0.85 -17.81 -3.62
N ALA A 100 0.90 -18.59 -4.69
CA ALA A 100 1.44 -19.94 -4.64
C ALA A 100 2.96 -19.89 -4.35
N PRO A 101 3.52 -20.91 -3.67
CA PRO A 101 4.93 -20.97 -3.35
C PRO A 101 5.83 -20.75 -4.58
N GLY A 102 6.86 -19.93 -4.43
CA GLY A 102 7.83 -19.64 -5.50
C GLY A 102 7.40 -18.60 -6.55
N LYS A 103 6.15 -18.13 -6.53
CA LYS A 103 5.67 -17.15 -7.53
C LYS A 103 6.22 -15.73 -7.34
N ARG A 104 6.60 -15.38 -6.12
CA ARG A 104 7.20 -14.08 -5.79
C ARG A 104 8.44 -14.28 -4.92
N PRO A 105 9.58 -14.66 -5.53
CA PRO A 105 10.84 -14.80 -4.80
C PRO A 105 11.31 -13.43 -4.34
N PHE A 106 11.82 -13.36 -3.11
CA PHE A 106 12.42 -12.16 -2.55
C PHE A 106 13.91 -12.09 -2.91
N VAL A 107 14.40 -10.88 -3.20
CA VAL A 107 15.85 -10.64 -3.33
C VAL A 107 16.55 -11.07 -2.03
N THR A 108 17.72 -11.70 -2.17
CA THR A 108 18.49 -12.26 -1.05
C THR A 108 19.70 -11.42 -0.69
N SER A 109 20.12 -10.50 -1.57
CA SER A 109 21.24 -9.61 -1.33
C SER A 109 21.03 -8.74 -0.07
N PRO A 110 22.02 -8.64 0.82
CA PRO A 110 21.95 -7.73 1.97
C PRO A 110 22.03 -6.25 1.58
N ASN A 111 22.38 -5.97 0.33
CA ASN A 111 22.47 -4.60 -0.19
C ASN A 111 21.19 -4.12 -0.87
N GLU A 112 20.21 -5.01 -1.06
CA GLU A 112 18.95 -4.72 -1.73
C GLU A 112 17.77 -4.82 -0.78
N LEU A 113 17.00 -3.73 -0.66
CA LEU A 113 15.74 -3.71 0.08
C LEU A 113 14.64 -4.33 -0.79
N ALA A 114 13.96 -5.33 -0.26
CA ALA A 114 12.91 -6.02 -0.98
C ALA A 114 11.62 -5.19 -1.07
N ALA A 115 10.90 -5.28 -2.19
CA ALA A 115 9.54 -4.77 -2.32
C ALA A 115 8.63 -5.44 -1.28
N PHE A 116 8.01 -4.63 -0.48
CA PHE A 116 7.16 -5.05 0.64
C PHE A 116 5.69 -5.23 0.25
N SER A 117 5.34 -4.84 -0.97
CA SER A 117 4.01 -5.03 -1.58
C SER A 117 4.15 -5.18 -3.09
N GLU A 118 3.24 -5.91 -3.72
CA GLU A 118 3.06 -5.84 -5.17
C GLU A 118 2.22 -4.60 -5.46
N ALA A 119 2.85 -3.56 -6.02
CA ALA A 119 2.26 -2.23 -6.00
C ALA A 119 2.90 -1.28 -7.02
N ARG A 120 2.35 -0.08 -7.10
CA ARG A 120 2.91 1.05 -7.82
C ARG A 120 3.63 1.96 -6.85
N TYR A 121 4.93 2.17 -7.11
CA TYR A 121 5.84 2.86 -6.22
C TYR A 121 6.17 4.27 -6.68
N TYR A 122 6.18 5.19 -5.72
CA TYR A 122 6.94 6.43 -5.78
C TYR A 122 8.12 6.34 -4.81
N GLY A 123 9.24 6.95 -5.14
CA GLY A 123 10.43 6.97 -4.30
C GLY A 123 11.05 8.35 -4.22
N TYR A 124 11.50 8.71 -3.02
CA TYR A 124 12.17 9.98 -2.72
C TYR A 124 13.46 9.67 -1.98
N GLU A 125 14.58 10.22 -2.45
CA GLU A 125 15.88 10.03 -1.78
C GLU A 125 15.95 10.77 -0.45
N ARG A 126 15.17 11.86 -0.32
CA ARG A 126 15.02 12.69 0.88
C ARG A 126 13.62 13.26 0.87
N ILE A 127 13.01 13.37 2.03
CA ILE A 127 11.78 14.14 2.19
C ILE A 127 12.15 15.51 2.69
N LEU A 128 12.14 16.50 1.80
CA LEU A 128 12.32 17.89 2.18
C LEU A 128 10.97 18.49 2.62
N PRO A 129 10.95 19.46 3.55
CA PRO A 129 9.71 20.10 4.00
C PRO A 129 8.92 20.75 2.86
N GLU A 130 9.57 21.08 1.75
CA GLU A 130 8.99 21.76 0.58
C GLU A 130 8.69 20.79 -0.58
N GLU A 131 9.11 19.52 -0.50
CA GLU A 131 8.82 18.55 -1.54
C GLU A 131 7.36 18.12 -1.47
N THR A 132 6.65 18.38 -2.56
CA THR A 132 5.30 17.88 -2.78
C THR A 132 5.39 16.47 -3.36
N VAL A 133 4.97 15.48 -2.62
CA VAL A 133 4.71 14.12 -3.13
C VAL A 133 3.69 14.21 -4.29
N PRO A 134 3.65 13.29 -5.25
CA PRO A 134 3.14 13.40 -6.65
C PRO A 134 1.76 14.02 -6.84
N VAL A 135 1.17 14.45 -5.78
CA VAL A 135 -0.03 15.28 -5.79
C VAL A 135 0.41 16.68 -5.40
N LYS A 136 0.41 17.62 -6.33
CA LYS A 136 0.71 19.02 -6.07
C LYS A 136 0.03 19.50 -4.79
N GLY A 137 0.81 19.94 -3.79
CA GLY A 137 0.31 20.51 -2.54
C GLY A 137 0.28 19.56 -1.32
N VAL A 138 0.77 18.33 -1.40
CA VAL A 138 0.91 17.47 -0.22
C VAL A 138 2.30 17.57 0.37
N HIS A 139 2.39 18.03 1.61
CA HIS A 139 3.62 17.98 2.39
C HIS A 139 3.64 16.69 3.20
N LEU A 140 4.28 15.64 2.69
CA LEU A 140 4.54 14.43 3.46
C LEU A 140 5.82 14.59 4.25
N SER A 141 5.72 15.04 5.48
CA SER A 141 6.85 15.00 6.40
C SER A 141 6.74 13.80 7.33
N PRO A 142 7.86 13.26 7.84
CA PRO A 142 7.86 12.23 8.89
C PRO A 142 6.98 12.62 10.07
N LYS A 143 7.02 13.90 10.47
CA LYS A 143 6.18 14.46 11.54
C LYS A 143 4.69 14.19 11.32
N HIS A 144 4.18 14.42 10.13
CA HIS A 144 2.74 14.22 9.85
C HIS A 144 2.38 12.75 9.63
N LEU A 145 3.28 11.96 9.05
CA LEU A 145 3.03 10.55 8.76
C LEU A 145 3.12 9.68 10.02
N ILE A 146 4.16 9.89 10.83
CA ILE A 146 4.43 9.11 12.05
C ILE A 146 3.60 9.67 13.22
N ALA A 147 3.47 11.01 13.32
CA ALA A 147 2.72 11.72 14.35
C ALA A 147 3.05 11.24 15.78
N ASN A 148 4.34 10.94 16.03
CA ASN A 148 4.87 10.53 17.33
C ASN A 148 6.21 11.22 17.56
N PRO A 149 6.30 12.21 18.50
CA PRO A 149 7.49 13.00 18.74
C PRO A 149 8.74 12.18 19.11
N GLY A 150 8.56 10.98 19.64
CA GLY A 150 9.66 10.08 19.99
C GLY A 150 10.40 9.53 18.77
N TRP A 151 9.73 9.50 17.60
CA TRP A 151 10.29 8.90 16.39
C TRP A 151 10.50 9.85 15.21
N GLU A 152 9.85 11.02 15.20
CA GLU A 152 9.87 11.96 14.08
C GLU A 152 11.28 12.32 13.64
N LYS A 153 12.15 12.68 14.61
CA LYS A 153 13.54 13.10 14.37
C LYS A 153 14.42 12.01 13.77
N THR A 154 14.12 10.73 14.09
CA THR A 154 14.87 9.59 13.57
C THR A 154 14.79 9.49 12.05
N PHE A 155 13.68 9.92 11.48
CA PHE A 155 13.37 9.77 10.04
C PHE A 155 13.41 11.09 9.28
N GLU A 156 13.81 12.19 9.93
CA GLU A 156 13.97 13.50 9.30
C GLU A 156 15.01 13.43 8.18
N ASP A 157 14.72 14.04 7.03
CA ASP A 157 15.55 13.98 5.81
C ASP A 157 15.86 12.55 5.30
N GLY A 158 15.14 11.57 5.74
CA GLY A 158 15.31 10.19 5.31
C GLY A 158 14.68 9.89 3.94
N PRO A 159 15.06 8.75 3.30
CA PRO A 159 14.43 8.28 2.08
C PRO A 159 13.02 7.77 2.34
N LEU A 160 12.15 7.86 1.32
CA LEU A 160 10.78 7.38 1.38
C LEU A 160 10.44 6.54 0.14
N LEU A 161 9.74 5.45 0.37
CA LEU A 161 9.01 4.68 -0.64
C LEU A 161 7.53 4.71 -0.29
N LEU A 162 6.68 5.03 -1.28
CA LEU A 162 5.23 4.98 -1.19
C LEU A 162 4.72 3.94 -2.18
N ALA A 163 4.11 2.88 -1.68
CA ALA A 163 3.55 1.79 -2.45
C ALA A 163 2.02 1.87 -2.45
N ARG A 164 1.42 2.22 -3.58
CA ARG A 164 -0.04 2.27 -3.75
C ARG A 164 -0.53 0.95 -4.33
N LEU A 165 -1.40 0.28 -3.59
CA LEU A 165 -2.03 -0.97 -4.01
C LEU A 165 -3.38 -0.66 -4.66
N CYS A 166 -3.49 -0.94 -5.95
CA CYS A 166 -4.77 -0.83 -6.66
C CYS A 166 -5.67 -2.01 -6.32
N PRO A 167 -6.99 -1.89 -6.45
CA PRO A 167 -7.91 -2.99 -6.14
C PRO A 167 -7.62 -4.31 -6.85
N VAL A 168 -6.91 -4.27 -7.98
CA VAL A 168 -6.51 -5.45 -8.76
C VAL A 168 -5.25 -6.13 -8.24
N ASP A 169 -4.44 -5.42 -7.46
CA ASP A 169 -3.15 -5.90 -6.97
C ASP A 169 -3.31 -6.94 -5.85
N TYR A 170 -2.20 -7.44 -5.36
CA TYR A 170 -2.10 -8.29 -4.18
C TYR A 170 -2.17 -7.43 -2.92
N HIS A 171 -3.11 -7.67 -2.04
CA HIS A 171 -3.37 -6.81 -0.88
C HIS A 171 -2.76 -7.27 0.43
N ARG A 172 -1.72 -8.13 0.37
CA ARG A 172 -0.88 -8.45 1.53
C ARG A 172 0.44 -7.71 1.44
N TYR A 173 1.02 -7.38 2.59
CA TYR A 173 2.30 -6.67 2.69
C TYR A 173 3.24 -7.45 3.61
N HIS A 174 4.54 -7.32 3.34
CA HIS A 174 5.58 -8.18 3.87
C HIS A 174 6.74 -7.36 4.44
N TYR A 175 7.53 -7.97 5.30
CA TYR A 175 8.74 -7.35 5.80
C TYR A 175 9.82 -7.30 4.70
N PRO A 176 10.46 -6.12 4.49
CA PRO A 176 11.42 -5.95 3.38
C PRO A 176 12.83 -6.47 3.70
N ASP A 177 13.14 -6.74 4.96
CA ASP A 177 14.42 -7.23 5.46
C ASP A 177 14.22 -8.06 6.74
N ASP A 178 15.27 -8.68 7.28
CA ASP A 178 15.27 -9.27 8.62
C ASP A 178 15.36 -8.17 9.69
N GLY A 179 14.79 -8.41 10.88
CA GLY A 179 14.89 -7.41 11.94
C GLY A 179 14.03 -7.70 13.16
N VAL A 180 13.83 -6.66 13.97
CA VAL A 180 13.00 -6.69 15.17
C VAL A 180 12.06 -5.48 15.21
N VAL A 181 10.90 -5.65 15.84
CA VAL A 181 9.93 -4.58 16.08
C VAL A 181 10.39 -3.73 17.26
N LEU A 182 10.56 -2.43 17.07
CA LEU A 182 10.90 -1.49 18.14
C LEU A 182 9.69 -0.87 18.80
N ASP A 183 8.67 -0.52 17.99
CA ASP A 183 7.46 0.13 18.48
C ASP A 183 6.30 -0.13 17.52
N ASP A 184 5.06 0.03 18.02
CA ASP A 184 3.83 -0.22 17.27
C ASP A 184 2.67 0.60 17.82
N PHE A 185 2.01 1.38 16.95
CA PHE A 185 0.88 2.22 17.36
C PHE A 185 -0.06 2.56 16.20
N ARG A 186 -1.32 2.84 16.56
CA ARG A 186 -2.36 3.28 15.62
C ARG A 186 -2.61 4.78 15.72
N ILE A 187 -2.87 5.38 14.56
CA ILE A 187 -3.34 6.75 14.43
C ILE A 187 -4.73 6.68 13.80
N HIS A 188 -5.75 7.01 14.60
CA HIS A 188 -7.13 7.02 14.12
C HIS A 188 -7.36 8.15 13.13
N GLY A 189 -8.20 7.90 12.12
CA GLY A 189 -8.45 8.88 11.08
C GLY A 189 -9.64 8.53 10.20
N ASN A 190 -9.71 9.17 9.05
CA ASN A 190 -10.72 8.97 8.01
C ASN A 190 -10.33 7.81 7.07
N TYR A 191 -11.20 7.55 6.09
CA TYR A 191 -11.00 6.52 5.07
C TYR A 191 -11.29 7.10 3.67
N HIS A 192 -10.58 8.18 3.30
CA HIS A 192 -10.64 8.71 1.94
C HIS A 192 -9.90 7.78 0.96
N SER A 193 -10.33 7.77 -0.29
CA SER A 193 -9.68 6.96 -1.34
C SER A 193 -8.24 7.43 -1.59
N VAL A 194 -7.32 6.48 -1.74
CA VAL A 194 -5.93 6.75 -2.16
C VAL A 194 -5.74 6.68 -3.68
N ASN A 195 -6.83 6.66 -4.44
CA ASN A 195 -6.78 6.79 -5.89
C ASN A 195 -6.16 8.14 -6.27
N PRO A 196 -5.35 8.25 -7.34
CA PRO A 196 -4.74 9.50 -7.77
C PRO A 196 -5.71 10.66 -7.99
N LEU A 197 -6.97 10.40 -8.41
CA LEU A 197 -8.01 11.42 -8.53
C LEU A 197 -8.41 12.00 -7.17
N ALA A 198 -8.54 11.14 -6.16
CA ALA A 198 -8.87 11.56 -4.80
C ALA A 198 -7.71 12.35 -4.19
N LEU A 199 -6.49 11.85 -4.32
CA LEU A 199 -5.27 12.52 -3.83
C LEU A 199 -5.08 13.91 -4.47
N LYS A 200 -5.43 14.09 -5.75
CA LYS A 200 -5.41 15.40 -6.42
C LYS A 200 -6.48 16.36 -5.89
N SER A 201 -7.62 15.84 -5.46
CA SER A 201 -8.74 16.65 -4.96
C SER A 201 -8.60 17.01 -3.49
N LYS A 202 -7.94 16.13 -2.69
CA LYS A 202 -7.73 16.29 -1.26
C LYS A 202 -6.31 15.83 -0.94
N SER A 203 -5.42 16.78 -0.75
CA SER A 203 -3.98 16.54 -0.65
C SER A 203 -3.54 15.91 0.69
N ASP A 204 -4.34 16.04 1.74
CA ASP A 204 -4.02 15.61 3.10
C ASP A 204 -4.46 14.16 3.42
N ILE A 205 -4.97 13.40 2.44
CA ILE A 205 -5.51 12.05 2.63
C ILE A 205 -4.53 11.13 3.36
N LEU A 206 -3.27 11.09 2.94
CA LEU A 206 -2.29 10.16 3.50
C LEU A 206 -1.92 10.46 4.96
N ILE A 207 -2.14 11.69 5.42
CA ILE A 207 -1.86 12.12 6.80
C ILE A 207 -3.11 12.22 7.67
N THR A 208 -4.32 12.22 7.07
CA THR A 208 -5.60 12.28 7.79
C THR A 208 -6.33 10.94 7.84
N ASN A 209 -5.99 9.99 6.97
CA ASN A 209 -6.54 8.65 7.03
C ASN A 209 -5.99 7.85 8.22
N GLU A 210 -6.78 6.86 8.67
CA GLU A 210 -6.34 5.88 9.67
C GLU A 210 -5.06 5.18 9.19
N ARG A 211 -4.08 5.09 10.08
CA ARG A 211 -2.77 4.49 9.84
C ARG A 211 -2.35 3.58 10.97
N HIS A 212 -1.63 2.55 10.61
CA HIS A 212 -0.87 1.76 11.56
C HIS A 212 0.62 2.00 11.32
N VAL A 213 1.36 2.38 12.33
CA VAL A 213 2.79 2.68 12.26
C VAL A 213 3.54 1.65 13.07
N THR A 214 4.49 0.98 12.44
CA THR A 214 5.42 0.07 13.09
C THR A 214 6.84 0.56 12.88
N ILE A 215 7.58 0.74 13.95
CA ILE A 215 9.01 1.08 13.88
C ILE A 215 9.80 -0.23 13.92
N LEU A 216 10.57 -0.44 12.88
CA LEU A 216 11.39 -1.63 12.68
C LEU A 216 12.87 -1.27 12.82
N GLU A 217 13.66 -2.12 13.48
CA GLU A 217 15.10 -2.11 13.34
C GLU A 217 15.50 -3.26 12.43
N THR A 218 16.00 -2.91 11.24
CA THR A 218 16.37 -3.88 10.22
C THR A 218 17.85 -4.23 10.29
N LYS A 219 18.18 -5.43 9.86
CA LYS A 219 19.56 -5.93 9.86
C LYS A 219 20.49 -5.13 8.94
N ASN A 220 19.98 -4.68 7.79
CA ASN A 220 20.83 -4.12 6.74
C ASN A 220 20.57 -2.63 6.45
N PHE A 221 19.38 -2.09 6.74
CA PHE A 221 18.93 -0.77 6.27
C PHE A 221 18.67 0.24 7.40
N GLY A 222 19.08 -0.07 8.64
CA GLY A 222 18.82 0.75 9.82
C GLY A 222 17.34 0.72 10.22
N LYS A 223 16.88 1.79 10.88
CA LYS A 223 15.47 1.86 11.28
C LYS A 223 14.57 2.24 10.13
N LEU A 224 13.41 1.61 10.09
CA LEU A 224 12.34 1.91 9.14
C LEU A 224 11.05 2.24 9.90
N ALA A 225 10.39 3.34 9.53
CA ALA A 225 8.98 3.55 9.87
C ALA A 225 8.13 2.91 8.77
N TYR A 226 7.45 1.83 9.09
CA TYR A 226 6.56 1.08 8.21
C TYR A 226 5.13 1.49 8.51
N ILE A 227 4.44 2.10 7.55
CA ILE A 227 3.17 2.80 7.75
C ILE A 227 2.14 2.23 6.78
N GLU A 228 1.14 1.51 7.30
CA GLU A 228 -0.02 1.08 6.52
C GLU A 228 -1.11 2.14 6.62
N VAL A 229 -1.55 2.64 5.46
CA VAL A 229 -2.61 3.66 5.37
C VAL A 229 -3.89 3.03 4.83
N GLY A 230 -4.96 3.11 5.61
CA GLY A 230 -6.29 2.68 5.21
C GLY A 230 -6.95 3.68 4.24
N ALA A 231 -7.91 3.20 3.43
CA ALA A 231 -8.65 4.04 2.51
C ALA A 231 -10.13 3.65 2.41
N THR A 232 -10.89 4.33 1.56
CA THR A 232 -12.33 4.09 1.34
C THR A 232 -12.60 2.62 1.05
N CYS A 233 -13.59 2.09 1.74
CA CYS A 233 -13.98 0.67 1.70
C CYS A 233 -12.96 -0.30 2.31
N VAL A 234 -11.78 0.16 2.76
CA VAL A 234 -10.85 -0.64 3.53
C VAL A 234 -11.38 -0.74 4.96
N GLY A 235 -12.06 -1.83 5.24
CA GLY A 235 -12.66 -2.03 6.55
C GLY A 235 -11.64 -2.18 7.67
N LYS A 236 -10.45 -2.71 7.38
CA LYS A 236 -9.43 -2.98 8.41
C LYS A 236 -8.03 -3.16 7.82
N ILE A 237 -7.05 -2.60 8.51
CA ILE A 237 -5.64 -2.95 8.43
C ILE A 237 -5.44 -4.12 9.41
N ILE A 238 -5.04 -5.28 8.91
CA ILE A 238 -4.88 -6.49 9.71
C ILE A 238 -3.40 -6.86 9.79
N GLN A 239 -2.89 -7.06 10.99
CA GLN A 239 -1.57 -7.64 11.20
C GLN A 239 -1.71 -9.16 11.24
N SER A 240 -0.88 -9.89 10.48
CA SER A 240 -0.94 -11.36 10.39
C SER A 240 -0.55 -12.05 11.70
N LYS A 241 0.28 -11.39 12.51
CA LYS A 241 0.66 -11.81 13.86
C LYS A 241 0.59 -10.62 14.82
N PRO A 242 0.40 -10.85 16.12
CA PRO A 242 0.54 -9.80 17.11
C PRO A 242 1.94 -9.16 17.02
N LEU A 243 1.98 -7.83 16.93
CA LEU A 243 3.23 -7.09 16.95
C LEU A 243 3.69 -6.95 18.42
N VAL A 244 4.83 -7.53 18.72
CA VAL A 244 5.42 -7.51 20.07
C VAL A 244 6.76 -6.78 20.00
N LYS A 245 6.95 -5.80 20.87
CA LYS A 245 8.22 -5.09 20.99
C LYS A 245 9.36 -6.07 21.26
N GLY A 246 10.43 -5.99 20.46
CA GLY A 246 11.53 -6.97 20.47
C GLY A 246 11.24 -8.23 19.65
N GLY A 247 10.03 -8.42 19.13
CA GLY A 247 9.68 -9.55 18.28
C GLY A 247 10.45 -9.54 16.97
N ALA A 248 11.09 -10.67 16.65
CA ALA A 248 11.84 -10.82 15.40
C ALA A 248 10.92 -11.11 14.23
N PHE A 249 11.34 -10.66 13.04
CA PHE A 249 10.71 -10.96 11.76
C PHE A 249 11.78 -11.25 10.70
N SER A 250 11.37 -11.93 9.64
CA SER A 250 12.27 -12.28 8.53
C SER A 250 11.84 -11.56 7.24
N ARG A 251 12.81 -11.30 6.36
CA ARG A 251 12.56 -10.81 5.00
C ARG A 251 11.59 -11.72 4.28
N GLY A 252 10.53 -11.13 3.70
CA GLY A 252 9.50 -11.86 3.00
C GLY A 252 8.42 -12.47 3.90
N GLU A 253 8.56 -12.44 5.22
CA GLU A 253 7.49 -12.82 6.14
C GLU A 253 6.30 -11.88 5.97
N GLU A 254 5.08 -12.44 5.91
CA GLU A 254 3.86 -11.66 5.82
C GLU A 254 3.64 -10.85 7.10
N LYS A 255 3.64 -9.53 6.96
CA LYS A 255 3.35 -8.61 8.06
C LYS A 255 1.86 -8.44 8.26
N GLY A 256 1.10 -8.35 7.16
CA GLY A 256 -0.34 -8.18 7.24
C GLY A 256 -1.03 -8.04 5.89
N TYR A 257 -2.28 -7.59 5.94
CA TYR A 257 -3.10 -7.40 4.75
C TYR A 257 -4.19 -6.34 4.96
N PHE A 258 -4.68 -5.82 3.84
CA PHE A 258 -5.83 -4.93 3.79
C PHE A 258 -7.06 -5.71 3.33
N LEU A 259 -8.18 -5.57 4.04
CA LEU A 259 -9.47 -5.99 3.50
C LEU A 259 -9.91 -5.04 2.39
N PHE A 260 -10.94 -5.44 1.60
CA PHE A 260 -11.35 -4.76 0.38
C PHE A 260 -11.34 -3.23 0.45
N GLY A 261 -10.66 -2.61 -0.54
CA GLY A 261 -10.53 -1.18 -0.75
C GLY A 261 -9.14 -0.80 -1.31
N GLY A 262 -8.94 0.47 -1.63
CA GLY A 262 -7.61 0.99 -1.96
C GLY A 262 -6.74 1.07 -0.71
N SER A 263 -5.43 0.91 -0.84
CA SER A 263 -4.50 0.95 0.28
C SER A 263 -3.13 1.46 -0.13
N THR A 264 -2.38 1.93 0.85
CA THR A 264 -1.02 2.42 0.62
C THR A 264 -0.12 1.94 1.77
N VAL A 265 1.07 1.51 1.43
CA VAL A 265 2.14 1.29 2.40
C VAL A 265 3.23 2.32 2.16
N ILE A 266 3.66 3.00 3.22
CA ILE A 266 4.75 3.96 3.18
C ILE A 266 5.88 3.43 4.05
N VAL A 267 7.10 3.45 3.53
CA VAL A 267 8.31 3.11 4.29
C VAL A 267 9.25 4.31 4.26
N ILE A 268 9.61 4.80 5.46
CA ILE A 268 10.57 5.88 5.64
C ILE A 268 11.80 5.32 6.35
N GLY A 269 12.99 5.65 5.86
CA GLY A 269 14.24 5.22 6.45
C GLY A 269 15.00 6.32 7.17
N GLU A 270 16.01 5.94 7.93
CA GLU A 270 17.00 6.86 8.48
C GLU A 270 17.82 7.51 7.37
N LYS A 271 18.16 8.78 7.53
CA LYS A 271 18.98 9.55 6.59
C LYS A 271 20.27 8.82 6.24
N GLY A 272 20.53 8.67 4.94
CA GLY A 272 21.80 8.13 4.41
C GLY A 272 21.98 6.62 4.54
N LYS A 273 20.97 5.87 4.98
CA LYS A 273 21.08 4.40 5.10
C LYS A 273 20.82 3.65 3.80
N TRP A 274 19.90 4.15 2.99
CA TRP A 274 19.54 3.56 1.71
C TRP A 274 18.99 4.61 0.72
N LYS A 275 18.83 4.21 -0.53
CA LYS A 275 18.32 5.04 -1.60
C LYS A 275 17.35 4.23 -2.45
N PRO A 276 16.16 4.75 -2.80
CA PRO A 276 15.28 4.10 -3.77
C PRO A 276 15.99 3.79 -5.09
N SER A 277 15.61 2.69 -5.75
CA SER A 277 16.16 2.30 -7.04
C SER A 277 16.05 3.43 -8.05
N GLN A 278 17.04 3.55 -8.95
CA GLN A 278 17.16 4.72 -9.83
C GLN A 278 15.96 4.88 -10.77
N ASP A 279 15.39 3.79 -11.27
CA ASP A 279 14.21 3.83 -12.13
C ASP A 279 12.96 4.35 -11.38
N ILE A 280 12.79 3.98 -10.10
CA ILE A 280 11.71 4.54 -9.26
C ILE A 280 11.89 6.04 -9.10
N LEU A 281 13.11 6.50 -8.82
CA LEU A 281 13.40 7.93 -8.67
C LEU A 281 13.15 8.71 -9.96
N ASP A 282 13.56 8.17 -11.11
CA ASP A 282 13.43 8.85 -12.40
C ASP A 282 11.96 8.96 -12.84
N HIS A 283 11.17 7.90 -12.65
CA HIS A 283 9.75 7.95 -12.92
C HIS A 283 9.00 8.84 -11.93
N THR A 284 9.38 8.84 -10.66
CA THR A 284 8.81 9.74 -9.64
C THR A 284 8.98 11.20 -10.03
N LYS A 285 10.17 11.63 -10.52
CA LYS A 285 10.42 12.99 -11.02
C LYS A 285 9.48 13.37 -12.17
N SER A 286 9.09 12.39 -12.97
CA SER A 286 8.14 12.57 -14.07
C SER A 286 6.67 12.47 -13.65
N GLY A 287 6.40 12.29 -12.35
CA GLY A 287 5.05 12.12 -11.81
C GLY A 287 4.40 10.78 -12.19
N ILE A 288 5.20 9.76 -12.50
CA ILE A 288 4.78 8.43 -12.92
C ILE A 288 5.18 7.42 -11.85
N GLU A 289 4.25 6.56 -11.45
CA GLU A 289 4.52 5.44 -10.54
C GLU A 289 5.25 4.31 -11.27
N THR A 290 6.06 3.55 -10.55
CA THR A 290 6.71 2.33 -11.05
C THR A 290 6.04 1.09 -10.48
N TYR A 291 5.38 0.28 -11.31
CA TYR A 291 4.82 -1.02 -10.90
C TYR A 291 5.91 -2.08 -10.89
N LEU A 292 5.91 -2.87 -9.83
CA LEU A 292 6.81 -4.00 -9.66
C LEU A 292 6.19 -5.08 -8.76
N HIS A 293 6.71 -6.29 -8.89
CA HIS A 293 6.26 -7.43 -8.09
C HIS A 293 6.82 -7.39 -6.66
N LEU A 294 6.07 -7.98 -5.74
CA LEU A 294 6.50 -8.29 -4.39
C LEU A 294 7.86 -9.00 -4.41
N GLY A 295 8.76 -8.62 -3.50
CA GLY A 295 10.07 -9.25 -3.34
C GLY A 295 11.19 -8.76 -4.29
N MET A 296 10.86 -8.01 -5.36
CA MET A 296 11.89 -7.38 -6.22
C MET A 296 12.67 -6.30 -5.45
N SER A 297 13.85 -5.92 -5.92
CA SER A 297 14.61 -4.80 -5.34
C SER A 297 13.87 -3.47 -5.54
N VAL A 298 13.72 -2.67 -4.47
CA VAL A 298 13.13 -1.31 -4.50
C VAL A 298 14.09 -0.23 -4.06
N ALA A 299 15.17 -0.60 -3.39
CA ALA A 299 16.19 0.34 -2.92
C ALA A 299 17.52 -0.37 -2.72
N ASP A 300 18.59 0.41 -2.73
CA ASP A 300 19.96 -0.02 -2.50
C ASP A 300 20.50 0.58 -1.20
N LYS A 301 21.28 -0.20 -0.47
CA LYS A 301 22.04 0.27 0.70
C LYS A 301 23.06 1.31 0.29
N LYS A 302 23.21 2.37 1.07
CA LYS A 302 24.27 3.39 0.89
C LYS A 302 25.52 3.04 1.67
#